data_f6ed2ddb0e2fc07df0dfc231a44d6637
#
_entry.id   f6ed2ddb0e2fc07df0dfc231a44d6637
#
_cell.length_a   1.000
_cell.length_b   1.000
_cell.length_c   1.000
_cell.angle_alpha   90.00
_cell.angle_beta   90.00
_cell.angle_gamma   90.00
#
_symmetry.space_group_name_H-M   'P 1'
#
loop_
_entity.id
_entity.type
_entity.pdbx_description
1 polymer ?
#
loop_
_entity_poly.entity_id
_entity_poly.type
_entity_poly.pdbx_seq_one_letter_code
_entity_poly.pdbx_strand_id
1 'polypeptide(L)'
;MHILICDDDAVFAARVETLVRDFFARRGLQVECTVCHSGEETLARRDLDLYQVALLDVDLDTMNGISLGKQLRQCSPEICLVYVSAYLEFAPEGYTVNAFRYILKRDLDCQLPRCLDAILHEQDHRTPKTL
;
A
#
# COMPACT_ATOMS: atom_id res chain seq x y z
N MET A 1 -10.28 8.49 0.48
CA MET A 1 -8.91 7.99 0.50
C MET A 1 -8.63 7.19 -0.76
N HIS A 2 -7.49 7.42 -1.37
CA HIS A 2 -7.07 6.71 -2.58
C HIS A 2 -5.93 5.74 -2.24
N ILE A 3 -6.13 4.48 -2.52
CA ILE A 3 -5.19 3.42 -2.21
C ILE A 3 -4.77 2.71 -3.49
N LEU A 4 -3.47 2.60 -3.70
CA LEU A 4 -2.89 1.86 -4.80
C LEU A 4 -2.51 0.46 -4.32
N ILE A 5 -2.86 -0.55 -5.09
CA ILE A 5 -2.52 -1.94 -4.81
C ILE A 5 -1.74 -2.45 -6.01
N CYS A 6 -0.55 -2.97 -5.78
CA CYS A 6 0.28 -3.52 -6.86
C CYS A 6 0.75 -4.92 -6.50
N ASP A 7 0.30 -5.90 -7.26
CA ASP A 7 0.67 -7.31 -7.08
C ASP A 7 0.47 -8.02 -8.42
N ASP A 8 1.47 -8.77 -8.87
CA ASP A 8 1.38 -9.51 -10.14
C ASP A 8 0.50 -10.74 -10.05
N ASP A 9 0.15 -11.17 -8.83
CA ASP A 9 -0.84 -12.22 -8.61
C ASP A 9 -2.22 -11.57 -8.55
N ALA A 10 -2.99 -11.69 -9.63
CA ALA A 10 -4.29 -11.05 -9.74
C ALA A 10 -5.28 -11.52 -8.67
N VAL A 11 -5.23 -12.80 -8.32
CA VAL A 11 -6.13 -13.36 -7.29
C VAL A 11 -5.81 -12.75 -5.93
N PHE A 12 -4.53 -12.64 -5.60
CA PHE A 12 -4.12 -12.05 -4.32
C PHE A 12 -4.43 -10.55 -4.28
N ALA A 13 -4.20 -9.84 -5.39
CA ALA A 13 -4.53 -8.42 -5.48
C ALA A 13 -6.02 -8.19 -5.23
N ALA A 14 -6.88 -9.03 -5.80
CA ALA A 14 -8.32 -8.94 -5.58
C ALA A 14 -8.69 -9.17 -4.11
N ARG A 15 -7.99 -10.09 -3.45
CA ARG A 15 -8.21 -10.35 -2.03
C ARG A 15 -7.83 -9.15 -1.18
N VAL A 16 -6.69 -8.51 -1.48
CA VAL A 16 -6.28 -7.29 -0.79
C VAL A 16 -7.31 -6.20 -0.98
N GLU A 17 -7.78 -6.02 -2.20
CA GLU A 17 -8.79 -5.00 -2.50
C GLU A 17 -10.07 -5.23 -1.70
N THR A 18 -10.54 -6.49 -1.64
CA THR A 18 -11.75 -6.82 -0.89
C THR A 18 -11.58 -6.48 0.59
N LEU A 19 -10.45 -6.83 1.18
CA LEU A 19 -10.19 -6.52 2.59
C LEU A 19 -10.16 -5.03 2.85
N VAL A 20 -9.55 -4.26 1.95
CA VAL A 20 -9.51 -2.81 2.07
C VAL A 20 -10.92 -2.22 2.01
N ARG A 21 -11.70 -2.61 1.00
CA ARG A 21 -13.06 -2.08 0.84
C ARG A 21 -13.96 -2.44 2.02
N ASP A 22 -13.86 -3.66 2.53
CA ASP A 22 -14.62 -4.09 3.70
C ASP A 22 -14.26 -3.28 4.94
N PHE A 23 -12.96 -3.04 5.14
CA PHE A 23 -12.49 -2.25 6.27
C PHE A 23 -13.13 -0.85 6.28
N PHE A 24 -13.09 -0.17 5.15
CA PHE A 24 -13.62 1.20 5.05
C PHE A 24 -15.15 1.21 5.11
N ALA A 25 -15.80 0.24 4.46
CA ALA A 25 -17.26 0.16 4.46
C ALA A 25 -17.81 -0.01 5.89
N ARG A 26 -17.17 -0.85 6.69
CA ARG A 26 -17.59 -1.08 8.07
C ARG A 26 -17.49 0.16 8.94
N ARG A 27 -16.66 1.11 8.55
CA ARG A 27 -16.46 2.38 9.27
C ARG A 27 -17.23 3.52 8.65
N GLY A 28 -18.01 3.27 7.61
CA GLY A 28 -18.76 4.32 6.91
C GLY A 28 -17.85 5.30 6.19
N LEU A 29 -16.64 4.88 5.84
CA LEU A 29 -15.67 5.72 5.17
C LEU A 29 -15.57 5.35 3.69
N GLN A 30 -15.31 6.34 2.85
CA GLN A 30 -15.12 6.12 1.43
C GLN A 30 -13.67 5.77 1.13
N VAL A 31 -13.47 4.89 0.15
CA VAL A 31 -12.15 4.53 -0.33
C VAL A 31 -12.23 4.27 -1.83
N GLU A 32 -11.19 4.68 -2.55
CA GLU A 32 -11.02 4.33 -3.94
C GLU A 32 -9.74 3.51 -4.07
N CYS A 33 -9.88 2.33 -4.68
CA CYS A 33 -8.77 1.41 -4.88
C CYS A 33 -8.42 1.36 -6.35
N THR A 34 -7.13 1.45 -6.64
CA THR A 34 -6.60 1.22 -7.98
C THR A 34 -5.68 0.00 -7.90
N VAL A 35 -5.92 -0.98 -8.76
CA VAL A 35 -5.15 -2.23 -8.76
C VAL A 35 -4.29 -2.26 -10.01
N CYS A 36 -2.98 -2.44 -9.81
CA CYS A 36 -2.01 -2.64 -10.88
C CYS A 36 -1.35 -3.99 -10.69
N HIS A 37 -0.92 -4.61 -11.78
CA HIS A 37 -0.35 -5.94 -11.75
C HIS A 37 1.13 -5.98 -12.09
N SER A 38 1.74 -4.81 -12.27
CA SER A 38 3.19 -4.72 -12.51
C SER A 38 3.69 -3.35 -12.06
N GLY A 39 5.01 -3.27 -11.85
CA GLY A 39 5.64 -2.00 -11.55
C GLY A 39 5.56 -1.04 -12.73
N GLU A 40 5.73 -1.57 -13.94
CA GLU A 40 5.65 -0.77 -15.16
C GLU A 40 4.27 -0.15 -15.35
N GLU A 41 3.23 -0.95 -15.13
CA GLU A 41 1.85 -0.45 -15.20
C GLU A 41 1.63 0.67 -14.20
N THR A 42 2.16 0.49 -12.99
CA THR A 42 2.03 1.48 -11.93
C THR A 42 2.75 2.78 -12.31
N LEU A 43 4.00 2.69 -12.75
CA LEU A 43 4.79 3.87 -13.07
C LEU A 43 4.31 4.59 -14.33
N ALA A 44 3.54 3.93 -15.18
CA ALA A 44 2.95 4.57 -16.36
C ALA A 44 1.74 5.44 -16.02
N ARG A 45 1.22 5.35 -14.81
CA ARG A 45 0.06 6.15 -14.42
C ARG A 45 0.46 7.61 -14.22
N ARG A 46 -0.49 8.51 -14.50
CA ARG A 46 -0.26 9.95 -14.36
C ARG A 46 -0.86 10.53 -13.09
N ASP A 47 -1.48 9.67 -12.27
CA ASP A 47 -2.20 10.09 -11.07
C ASP A 47 -1.49 9.64 -9.78
N LEU A 48 -0.19 9.39 -9.83
CA LEU A 48 0.55 8.85 -8.69
C LEU A 48 0.53 9.78 -7.48
N ASP A 49 0.34 11.06 -7.68
CA ASP A 49 0.26 12.04 -6.60
C ASP A 49 -1.08 12.01 -5.85
N LEU A 50 -2.07 11.27 -6.37
CA LEU A 50 -3.38 11.17 -5.72
C LEU A 50 -3.42 10.15 -4.59
N TYR A 51 -2.47 9.23 -4.53
CA TYR A 51 -2.54 8.11 -3.61
C TYR A 51 -1.94 8.45 -2.25
N GLN A 52 -2.70 8.21 -1.19
CA GLN A 52 -2.22 8.36 0.18
C GLN A 52 -1.49 7.11 0.66
N VAL A 53 -1.88 5.94 0.13
CA VAL A 53 -1.35 4.65 0.56
C VAL A 53 -1.04 3.80 -0.66
N ALA A 54 0.07 3.08 -0.62
CA ALA A 54 0.38 2.06 -1.62
C ALA A 54 0.67 0.74 -0.90
N LEU A 55 -0.08 -0.29 -1.29
CA LEU A 55 0.12 -1.66 -0.82
C LEU A 55 0.83 -2.42 -1.93
N LEU A 56 2.11 -2.75 -1.71
CA LEU A 56 3.00 -3.24 -2.77
C LEU A 56 3.52 -4.63 -2.44
N ASP A 57 3.46 -5.53 -3.41
CA ASP A 57 4.22 -6.77 -3.33
C ASP A 57 5.69 -6.46 -3.61
N VAL A 58 6.59 -7.09 -2.86
CA VAL A 58 8.03 -6.94 -3.08
C VAL A 58 8.48 -7.73 -4.32
N ASP A 59 7.95 -8.95 -4.48
CA ASP A 59 8.37 -9.84 -5.55
C ASP A 59 7.47 -9.66 -6.78
N LEU A 60 7.69 -8.58 -7.50
CA LEU A 60 7.03 -8.32 -8.77
C LEU A 60 7.84 -8.95 -9.91
N ASP A 61 7.16 -9.35 -10.97
CA ASP A 61 7.74 -10.18 -12.02
C ASP A 61 8.99 -9.56 -12.67
N THR A 62 8.90 -8.28 -13.02
CA THR A 62 9.95 -7.58 -13.76
C THR A 62 10.60 -6.46 -12.95
N MET A 63 10.14 -6.23 -11.72
CA MET A 63 10.62 -5.13 -10.91
C MET A 63 10.52 -5.50 -9.44
N ASN A 64 11.50 -5.07 -8.65
CA ASN A 64 11.43 -5.22 -7.20
C ASN A 64 10.49 -4.15 -6.62
N GLY A 65 9.54 -4.58 -5.79
CA GLY A 65 8.57 -3.66 -5.19
C GLY A 65 9.21 -2.60 -4.29
N ILE A 66 10.38 -2.89 -3.69
CA ILE A 66 11.10 -1.89 -2.91
C ILE A 66 11.55 -0.74 -3.81
N SER A 67 12.08 -1.05 -4.99
CA SER A 67 12.46 -0.04 -5.98
C SER A 67 11.25 0.75 -6.45
N LEU A 68 10.12 0.08 -6.65
CA LEU A 68 8.87 0.73 -7.01
C LEU A 68 8.46 1.74 -5.93
N GLY A 69 8.55 1.34 -4.67
CA GLY A 69 8.21 2.22 -3.54
C GLY A 69 9.09 3.46 -3.51
N LYS A 70 10.39 3.32 -3.79
CA LYS A 70 11.29 4.47 -3.86
C LYS A 70 10.85 5.46 -4.92
N GLN A 71 10.46 4.97 -6.10
CA GLN A 71 10.01 5.83 -7.18
C GLN A 71 8.67 6.49 -6.87
N LEU A 72 7.75 5.76 -6.23
CA LEU A 72 6.49 6.34 -5.81
C LEU A 72 6.71 7.45 -4.80
N ARG A 73 7.66 7.30 -3.89
CA ARG A 73 7.96 8.33 -2.91
C ARG A 73 8.55 9.58 -3.55
N GLN A 74 9.25 9.44 -4.67
CA GLN A 74 9.71 10.60 -5.43
C GLN A 74 8.55 11.39 -6.03
N CYS A 75 7.51 10.69 -6.46
CA CYS A 75 6.30 11.35 -7.02
C CYS A 75 5.38 11.88 -5.94
N SER A 76 5.38 11.23 -4.77
CA SER A 76 4.49 11.57 -3.67
C SER A 76 5.25 11.37 -2.36
N PRO A 77 5.95 12.39 -1.87
CA PRO A 77 6.84 12.25 -0.70
C PRO A 77 6.13 11.79 0.58
N GLU A 78 4.85 12.07 0.70
CA GLU A 78 4.08 11.72 1.90
C GLU A 78 3.33 10.39 1.78
N ILE A 79 3.52 9.65 0.67
CA ILE A 79 2.79 8.41 0.48
C ILE A 79 3.16 7.40 1.57
N CYS A 80 2.15 6.72 2.08
CA CYS A 80 2.33 5.68 3.08
C CYS A 80 2.57 4.35 2.35
N LEU A 81 3.77 3.81 2.47
CA LEU A 81 4.15 2.57 1.80
C LEU A 81 3.97 1.39 2.75
N VAL A 82 3.23 0.38 2.29
CA VAL A 82 3.05 -0.88 3.00
C VAL A 82 3.42 -2.00 2.05
N TYR A 83 4.36 -2.84 2.47
CA TYR A 83 4.76 -4.00 1.69
C TYR A 83 4.00 -5.22 2.14
N VAL A 84 3.50 -5.99 1.17
CA VAL A 84 2.81 -7.25 1.42
C VAL A 84 3.56 -8.31 0.62
N SER A 85 4.26 -9.21 1.31
CA SER A 85 5.17 -10.14 0.66
C SER A 85 5.07 -11.53 1.25
N ALA A 86 5.38 -12.54 0.42
CA ALA A 86 5.51 -13.92 0.89
C ALA A 86 6.80 -14.14 1.68
N TYR A 87 7.76 -13.22 1.60
CA TYR A 87 9.13 -13.43 2.08
C TYR A 87 9.51 -12.45 3.16
N LEU A 88 9.88 -12.97 4.33
CA LEU A 88 10.32 -12.15 5.46
C LEU A 88 11.68 -11.50 5.21
N GLU A 89 12.54 -12.13 4.42
CA GLU A 89 13.89 -11.65 4.18
C GLU A 89 13.96 -10.27 3.51
N PHE A 90 12.88 -9.81 2.91
CA PHE A 90 12.84 -8.48 2.32
C PHE A 90 12.46 -7.36 3.29
N ALA A 91 12.08 -7.71 4.53
CA ALA A 91 11.63 -6.71 5.49
C ALA A 91 12.66 -5.61 5.79
N PRO A 92 13.97 -5.94 5.98
CA PRO A 92 14.97 -4.88 6.24
C PRO A 92 15.04 -3.86 5.11
N GLU A 93 14.93 -4.31 3.85
CA GLU A 93 14.98 -3.42 2.69
C GLU A 93 13.74 -2.52 2.64
N GLY A 94 12.57 -3.06 3.02
CA GLY A 94 11.35 -2.25 3.13
C GLY A 94 11.53 -1.11 4.11
N TYR A 95 12.14 -1.36 5.24
CA TYR A 95 12.36 -0.31 6.24
C TYR A 95 13.38 0.73 5.78
N THR A 96 14.31 0.38 4.89
CA THR A 96 15.26 1.38 4.37
C THR A 96 14.58 2.44 3.51
N VAL A 97 13.41 2.17 2.96
CA VAL A 97 12.63 3.16 2.22
C VAL A 97 11.53 3.78 3.10
N ASN A 98 11.65 3.60 4.40
CA ASN A 98 10.72 4.15 5.38
C ASN A 98 9.30 3.63 5.18
N ALA A 99 9.16 2.33 5.00
CA ALA A 99 7.86 1.70 4.89
C ALA A 99 7.11 1.79 6.23
N PHE A 100 5.82 2.04 6.15
CA PHE A 100 4.97 2.11 7.34
C PHE A 100 4.84 0.74 8.01
N ARG A 101 4.61 -0.30 7.21
CA ARG A 101 4.50 -1.68 7.69
C ARG A 101 5.01 -2.65 6.63
N TYR A 102 5.39 -3.84 7.09
CA TYR A 102 5.74 -4.97 6.25
C TYR A 102 4.87 -6.14 6.69
N ILE A 103 3.96 -6.59 5.82
CA ILE A 103 3.00 -7.63 6.12
C ILE A 103 3.35 -8.88 5.33
N LEU A 104 3.45 -10.02 6.02
CA LEU A 104 3.58 -11.30 5.33
C LEU A 104 2.21 -11.71 4.75
N LYS A 105 2.22 -12.24 3.52
CA LYS A 105 0.97 -12.63 2.86
C LYS A 105 0.15 -13.62 3.69
N ARG A 106 0.82 -14.53 4.40
CA ARG A 106 0.12 -15.50 5.26
C ARG A 106 -0.63 -14.85 6.41
N ASP A 107 -0.26 -13.65 6.80
CA ASP A 107 -0.86 -12.93 7.92
C ASP A 107 -1.80 -11.82 7.47
N LEU A 108 -2.16 -11.79 6.18
CA LEU A 108 -2.89 -10.68 5.58
C LEU A 108 -4.20 -10.38 6.31
N ASP A 109 -5.02 -11.42 6.55
CA ASP A 109 -6.37 -11.23 7.11
C ASP A 109 -6.32 -10.61 8.51
N CYS A 110 -5.29 -10.91 9.28
CA CYS A 110 -5.11 -10.39 10.62
C CYS A 110 -4.42 -9.03 10.61
N GLN A 111 -3.36 -8.88 9.81
CA GLN A 111 -2.49 -7.72 9.89
C GLN A 111 -2.97 -6.53 9.06
N LEU A 112 -3.64 -6.78 7.93
CA LEU A 112 -4.06 -5.67 7.07
C LEU A 112 -5.07 -4.76 7.75
N PRO A 113 -6.13 -5.26 8.41
CA PRO A 113 -7.05 -4.37 9.12
C PRO A 113 -6.36 -3.55 10.20
N ARG A 114 -5.43 -4.14 10.94
CA ARG A 114 -4.66 -3.42 11.96
C ARG A 114 -3.80 -2.33 11.34
N CYS A 115 -3.21 -2.62 10.19
CA CYS A 115 -2.39 -1.67 9.46
C CYS A 115 -3.23 -0.48 8.99
N LEU A 116 -4.39 -0.76 8.41
CA LEU A 116 -5.29 0.29 7.92
C LEU A 116 -5.80 1.16 9.07
N ASP A 117 -6.09 0.56 10.21
CA ASP A 117 -6.50 1.30 11.39
C ASP A 117 -5.38 2.23 11.86
N ALA A 118 -4.14 1.74 11.88
CA ALA A 118 -2.99 2.55 12.24
C ALA A 118 -2.77 3.69 11.25
N ILE A 119 -2.99 3.44 9.96
CA ILE A 119 -2.86 4.48 8.93
C ILE A 119 -3.89 5.59 9.15
N LEU A 120 -5.15 5.23 9.42
CA LEU A 120 -6.17 6.22 9.68
C LEU A 120 -5.84 7.05 10.91
N HIS A 121 -5.33 6.42 11.94
CA HIS A 121 -4.94 7.10 13.16
C HIS A 121 -3.79 8.08 12.89
N GLU A 122 -2.80 7.66 12.14
CA GLU A 122 -1.67 8.50 11.75
C GLU A 122 -2.12 9.68 10.88
N GLN A 123 -3.06 9.44 9.96
CA GLN A 123 -3.60 10.50 9.11
C GLN A 123 -4.30 11.57 9.93
N ASP A 124 -5.07 11.18 10.94
CA ASP A 124 -5.73 12.12 11.84
C ASP A 124 -4.72 12.99 12.56
N HIS A 125 -3.60 12.41 13.01
CA HIS A 125 -2.55 13.15 13.70
C HIS A 125 -1.80 14.08 12.77
N ARG A 126 -1.69 13.74 11.49
CA ARG A 126 -0.99 14.53 10.50
C ARG A 126 -1.81 15.68 9.95
N THR A 127 -3.12 15.54 9.98
CA THR A 127 -4.01 16.61 9.49
C THR A 127 -3.78 17.84 10.37
N PRO A 128 -3.35 18.97 9.81
CA PRO A 128 -3.15 20.16 10.60
C PRO A 128 -4.45 20.53 11.29
N LYS A 129 -4.38 20.70 12.59
CA LYS A 129 -5.54 21.20 13.30
C LYS A 129 -5.79 22.61 12.79
N THR A 130 -6.89 22.79 12.17
CA THR A 130 -7.24 24.12 11.71
C THR A 130 -7.38 25.02 12.90
N LEU A 131 -6.70 26.04 12.84
CA LEU A 131 -6.70 27.00 13.92
C LEU A 131 -7.77 28.05 13.72
#